data_d52d6bf5d75b0e54b504749f41a61eed
#
_entry.id   d52d6bf5d75b0e54b504749f41a61eed
#
_cell.length_a   1.000
_cell.length_b   1.000
_cell.length_c   1.000
_cell.angle_alpha   90.00
_cell.angle_beta   90.00
_cell.angle_gamma   90.00
#
_symmetry.space_group_name_H-M   'P 1'
#
loop_
_entity.id
_entity.type
_entity.pdbx_description
1 polymer ?
#
loop_
_entity_poly.entity_id
_entity_poly.type
_entity_poly.pdbx_seq_one_letter_code
_entity_poly.pdbx_strand_id
1 'polypeptide(L)'
;MTKILVTGGAGFIGAHLTNQLIKKKHKVLVVDNLTTIGGIKFIHKKCTFIKGDLLDEKTLKKIKSWKPKIIFHTAAQSAGESAYDNPKHDFLSNGFATFNLCKVAKEIKVKHFIYTSSVAVYGSYAQKTINEKDKISPDSIYGVSKYSGEMFVDQILNKTPTKTTIYRLSNIYGPGENLNYMKKGMVKIYSSYIWKKKPIIVKGSKKRVRTITFIDDCINILSDTINNQYLKKNEILNLSSGKYFTVKELIKEILLVNKNPSYKIIEKKGTLGDSFELKISNKNLKKRFRKLKFTPIRIGLKKYFEWINKIPLSKKLEKYHPLKKV
;
A
#
# COMPACT_ATOMS: atom_id res chain seq x y z
N MET A 1 -9.31 24.64 -0.47
CA MET A 1 -7.98 24.11 -0.10
C MET A 1 -8.05 23.46 1.28
N THR A 2 -7.74 22.16 1.42
CA THR A 2 -7.90 21.39 2.66
C THR A 2 -6.55 21.04 3.23
N LYS A 3 -6.38 21.11 4.56
CA LYS A 3 -5.18 20.61 5.27
C LYS A 3 -5.27 19.09 5.40
N ILE A 4 -4.32 18.37 4.80
CA ILE A 4 -4.29 16.90 4.75
C ILE A 4 -2.96 16.39 5.30
N LEU A 5 -3.01 15.46 6.24
CA LEU A 5 -1.86 14.71 6.71
C LEU A 5 -1.73 13.42 5.90
N VAL A 6 -0.53 13.13 5.42
CA VAL A 6 -0.15 11.81 4.88
C VAL A 6 0.99 11.27 5.74
N THR A 7 0.72 10.25 6.55
CA THR A 7 1.78 9.53 7.26
C THR A 7 2.38 8.47 6.35
N GLY A 8 3.67 8.22 6.46
CA GLY A 8 4.36 7.32 5.51
C GLY A 8 4.46 7.91 4.09
N GLY A 9 4.45 9.25 3.99
CA GLY A 9 4.43 9.95 2.70
C GLY A 9 5.75 9.91 1.93
N ALA A 10 6.82 9.37 2.49
CA ALA A 10 8.07 9.06 1.80
C ALA A 10 8.11 7.61 1.27
N GLY A 11 7.13 6.78 1.62
CA GLY A 11 6.96 5.41 1.13
C GLY A 11 6.32 5.35 -0.26
N PHE A 12 6.19 4.14 -0.83
CA PHE A 12 5.70 3.92 -2.20
C PHE A 12 4.30 4.53 -2.44
N ILE A 13 3.29 4.12 -1.67
CA ILE A 13 1.91 4.60 -1.83
C ILE A 13 1.80 6.07 -1.37
N GLY A 14 2.37 6.40 -0.21
CA GLY A 14 2.26 7.72 0.38
C GLY A 14 2.88 8.83 -0.46
N ALA A 15 4.00 8.58 -1.14
CA ALA A 15 4.65 9.56 -2.02
C ALA A 15 3.81 9.85 -3.27
N HIS A 16 3.25 8.81 -3.91
CA HIS A 16 2.32 8.99 -5.04
C HIS A 16 1.06 9.74 -4.62
N LEU A 17 0.48 9.39 -3.46
CA LEU A 17 -0.70 10.06 -2.91
C LEU A 17 -0.41 11.53 -2.60
N THR A 18 0.70 11.84 -1.93
CA THR A 18 1.14 13.21 -1.64
C THR A 18 1.21 14.04 -2.91
N ASN A 19 1.86 13.51 -3.96
CA ASN A 19 1.96 14.18 -5.24
C ASN A 19 0.59 14.47 -5.86
N GLN A 20 -0.31 13.49 -5.86
CA GLN A 20 -1.67 13.66 -6.40
C GLN A 20 -2.49 14.69 -5.61
N LEU A 21 -2.38 14.69 -4.27
CA LEU A 21 -3.07 15.66 -3.42
C LEU A 21 -2.58 17.10 -3.64
N ILE A 22 -1.27 17.29 -3.85
CA ILE A 22 -0.69 18.60 -4.19
C ILE A 22 -1.16 19.06 -5.57
N LYS A 23 -1.20 18.16 -6.57
CA LYS A 23 -1.77 18.47 -7.89
C LYS A 23 -3.24 18.91 -7.80
N LYS A 24 -4.00 18.32 -6.87
CA LYS A 24 -5.38 18.73 -6.54
C LYS A 24 -5.47 19.99 -5.66
N LYS A 25 -4.37 20.75 -5.49
CA LYS A 25 -4.27 22.02 -4.75
C LYS A 25 -4.61 21.91 -3.26
N HIS A 26 -4.37 20.76 -2.61
CA HIS A 26 -4.48 20.63 -1.17
C HIS A 26 -3.18 21.06 -0.45
N LYS A 27 -3.30 21.50 0.82
CA LYS A 27 -2.15 21.75 1.70
C LYS A 27 -1.79 20.43 2.39
N VAL A 28 -0.62 19.86 2.07
CA VAL A 28 -0.22 18.54 2.55
C VAL A 28 0.90 18.63 3.55
N LEU A 29 0.72 17.98 4.71
CA LEU A 29 1.77 17.63 5.66
C LEU A 29 2.13 16.17 5.45
N VAL A 30 3.41 15.89 5.29
CA VAL A 30 3.97 14.54 5.30
C VAL A 30 4.68 14.30 6.62
N VAL A 31 4.38 13.18 7.28
CA VAL A 31 5.14 12.67 8.43
C VAL A 31 5.69 11.30 8.09
N ASP A 32 7.00 11.12 8.20
CA ASP A 32 7.69 9.87 7.88
C ASP A 32 8.97 9.75 8.71
N ASN A 33 9.28 8.56 9.23
CA ASN A 33 10.52 8.29 9.98
C ASN A 33 11.71 7.95 9.10
N LEU A 34 11.50 7.81 7.78
CA LEU A 34 12.51 7.54 6.76
C LEU A 34 13.22 6.18 6.89
N THR A 35 12.59 5.21 7.55
CA THR A 35 13.13 3.84 7.67
C THR A 35 13.09 3.08 6.34
N THR A 36 12.23 3.50 5.39
CA THR A 36 12.19 2.93 4.05
C THR A 36 13.29 3.54 3.16
N ILE A 37 14.02 2.70 2.43
CA ILE A 37 15.09 3.13 1.53
C ILE A 37 14.54 4.07 0.44
N GLY A 38 15.17 5.24 0.28
CA GLY A 38 14.79 6.27 -0.69
C GLY A 38 14.15 7.51 -0.06
N GLY A 39 13.49 7.36 1.01
CA GLY A 39 12.98 8.30 2.00
C GLY A 39 12.77 9.74 1.50
N ILE A 40 13.54 10.67 2.04
CA ILE A 40 13.34 12.13 1.85
C ILE A 40 13.33 12.59 0.38
N LYS A 41 13.99 11.86 -0.51
CA LYS A 41 14.05 12.23 -1.93
C LYS A 41 12.75 12.04 -2.68
N PHE A 42 11.79 11.35 -2.09
CA PHE A 42 10.46 11.12 -2.67
C PHE A 42 9.42 12.11 -2.17
N ILE A 43 9.80 13.01 -1.29
CA ILE A 43 8.92 14.02 -0.73
C ILE A 43 8.80 15.17 -1.71
N HIS A 44 7.55 15.51 -2.04
CA HIS A 44 7.25 16.62 -2.95
C HIS A 44 7.66 17.97 -2.34
N LYS A 45 8.35 18.83 -3.11
CA LYS A 45 8.89 20.12 -2.63
C LYS A 45 7.82 21.07 -2.06
N LYS A 46 6.59 20.99 -2.52
CA LYS A 46 5.46 21.85 -2.07
C LYS A 46 4.74 21.31 -0.83
N CYS A 47 5.13 20.18 -0.24
CA CYS A 47 4.53 19.73 1.02
C CYS A 47 5.31 20.25 2.23
N THR A 48 4.64 20.37 3.36
CA THR A 48 5.31 20.50 4.65
C THR A 48 5.80 19.10 5.05
N PHE A 49 7.04 18.98 5.53
CA PHE A 49 7.60 17.70 5.92
C PHE A 49 8.06 17.72 7.39
N ILE A 50 7.71 16.67 8.12
CA ILE A 50 8.21 16.37 9.46
C ILE A 50 8.88 15.00 9.40
N LYS A 51 10.20 14.94 9.62
CA LYS A 51 10.87 13.70 9.96
C LYS A 51 10.49 13.33 11.39
N GLY A 52 9.78 12.22 11.58
CA GLY A 52 9.33 11.80 12.91
C GLY A 52 8.62 10.45 12.88
N ASP A 53 8.61 9.80 14.03
CA ASP A 53 7.90 8.55 14.25
C ASP A 53 6.56 8.80 14.95
N LEU A 54 5.54 8.02 14.60
CA LEU A 54 4.22 8.08 15.27
C LEU A 54 4.24 7.46 16.68
N LEU A 55 5.36 6.87 17.06
CA LEU A 55 5.62 6.42 18.42
C LEU A 55 6.12 7.55 19.32
N ASP A 56 6.61 8.67 18.74
CA ASP A 56 7.19 9.78 19.48
C ASP A 56 6.15 10.86 19.81
N GLU A 57 6.02 11.20 21.08
CA GLU A 57 5.11 12.24 21.54
C GLU A 57 5.39 13.61 20.89
N LYS A 58 6.66 13.94 20.64
CA LYS A 58 7.07 15.18 19.96
C LYS A 58 6.49 15.26 18.53
N THR A 59 6.48 14.15 17.82
CA THR A 59 5.88 14.05 16.48
C THR A 59 4.37 14.24 16.55
N LEU A 60 3.70 13.57 17.50
CA LEU A 60 2.26 13.69 17.70
C LEU A 60 1.84 15.12 18.07
N LYS A 61 2.59 15.81 18.93
CA LYS A 61 2.37 17.23 19.27
C LYS A 61 2.44 18.13 18.04
N LYS A 62 3.42 17.93 17.14
CA LYS A 62 3.52 18.68 15.87
C LYS A 62 2.32 18.43 14.95
N ILE A 63 1.83 17.20 14.87
CA ILE A 63 0.61 16.87 14.12
C ILE A 63 -0.59 17.60 14.70
N LYS A 64 -0.77 17.59 16.03
CA LYS A 64 -1.84 18.29 16.74
C LYS A 64 -1.82 19.79 16.44
N SER A 65 -0.66 20.42 16.55
CA SER A 65 -0.48 21.86 16.28
C SER A 65 -0.79 22.23 14.82
N TRP A 66 -0.47 21.34 13.85
CA TRP A 66 -0.78 21.59 12.44
C TRP A 66 -2.27 21.47 12.12
N LYS A 67 -3.07 20.76 12.95
CA LYS A 67 -4.53 20.59 12.86
C LYS A 67 -5.01 20.13 11.46
N PRO A 68 -4.63 18.93 11.00
CA PRO A 68 -5.14 18.38 9.74
C PRO A 68 -6.65 18.20 9.81
N LYS A 69 -7.34 18.46 8.70
CA LYS A 69 -8.77 18.16 8.55
C LYS A 69 -9.02 16.73 8.08
N ILE A 70 -8.07 16.17 7.32
CA ILE A 70 -8.12 14.82 6.78
C ILE A 70 -6.78 14.14 7.06
N ILE A 71 -6.82 12.87 7.42
CA ILE A 71 -5.64 12.04 7.62
C ILE A 71 -5.68 10.85 6.68
N PHE A 72 -4.64 10.68 5.86
CA PHE A 72 -4.32 9.43 5.18
C PHE A 72 -3.22 8.73 5.98
N HIS A 73 -3.58 7.66 6.65
CA HIS A 73 -2.63 6.85 7.39
C HIS A 73 -2.09 5.72 6.51
N THR A 74 -0.94 6.00 5.86
CA THR A 74 -0.25 5.04 4.99
C THR A 74 1.09 4.56 5.56
N ALA A 75 1.51 5.11 6.72
CA ALA A 75 2.68 4.61 7.44
C ALA A 75 2.44 3.18 7.93
N ALA A 76 3.34 2.29 7.61
CA ALA A 76 3.29 0.88 8.03
C ALA A 76 4.60 0.16 7.74
N GLN A 77 4.97 -0.81 8.55
CA GLN A 77 5.78 -1.93 8.10
C GLN A 77 4.88 -2.80 7.19
N SER A 78 5.28 -3.13 5.97
CA SER A 78 4.39 -3.71 4.97
C SER A 78 4.91 -4.96 4.26
N ALA A 79 5.91 -5.64 4.86
CA ALA A 79 6.47 -6.87 4.35
C ALA A 79 6.19 -8.04 5.30
N GLY A 80 5.38 -8.99 4.88
CA GLY A 80 5.05 -10.15 5.70
C GLY A 80 6.28 -10.92 6.18
N GLU A 81 7.29 -11.12 5.31
CA GLU A 81 8.56 -11.79 5.66
C GLU A 81 9.31 -11.00 6.75
N SER A 82 9.33 -9.66 6.68
CA SER A 82 9.98 -8.84 7.73
C SER A 82 9.21 -8.79 9.05
N ALA A 83 7.91 -9.06 9.04
CA ALA A 83 7.11 -9.17 10.26
C ALA A 83 7.55 -10.38 11.11
N TYR A 84 7.94 -11.49 10.46
CA TYR A 84 8.51 -12.65 11.17
C TYR A 84 9.93 -12.39 11.70
N ASP A 85 10.73 -11.57 10.98
CA ASP A 85 12.08 -11.20 11.45
C ASP A 85 12.02 -10.32 12.71
N ASN A 86 11.04 -9.43 12.81
CA ASN A 86 10.85 -8.52 13.95
C ASN A 86 9.38 -8.25 14.25
N PRO A 87 8.68 -9.18 14.94
CA PRO A 87 7.25 -9.06 15.26
C PRO A 87 6.92 -7.82 16.09
N LYS A 88 7.78 -7.47 17.04
CA LYS A 88 7.62 -6.29 17.90
C LYS A 88 7.60 -5.01 17.06
N HIS A 89 8.55 -4.85 16.14
CA HIS A 89 8.61 -3.70 15.25
C HIS A 89 7.38 -3.64 14.35
N ASP A 90 6.92 -4.78 13.84
CA ASP A 90 5.72 -4.85 13.01
C ASP A 90 4.48 -4.37 13.76
N PHE A 91 4.26 -4.88 14.99
CA PHE A 91 3.14 -4.46 15.83
C PHE A 91 3.23 -2.97 16.22
N LEU A 92 4.38 -2.49 16.64
CA LEU A 92 4.57 -1.08 16.99
C LEU A 92 4.29 -0.16 15.79
N SER A 93 4.78 -0.52 14.60
CA SER A 93 4.60 0.30 13.38
C SER A 93 3.17 0.26 12.83
N ASN A 94 2.45 -0.84 12.95
CA ASN A 94 1.13 -1.04 12.35
C ASN A 94 -0.02 -0.87 13.35
N GLY A 95 0.08 -1.47 14.54
CA GLY A 95 -0.95 -1.40 15.57
C GLY A 95 -0.80 -0.16 16.44
N PHE A 96 0.29 -0.06 17.19
CA PHE A 96 0.45 0.98 18.20
C PHE A 96 0.59 2.39 17.61
N ALA A 97 1.30 2.54 16.50
CA ALA A 97 1.34 3.82 15.77
C ALA A 97 -0.05 4.26 15.28
N THR A 98 -0.88 3.32 14.82
CA THR A 98 -2.28 3.59 14.45
C THR A 98 -3.10 4.02 15.67
N PHE A 99 -2.95 3.34 16.81
CA PHE A 99 -3.59 3.74 18.09
C PHE A 99 -3.25 5.18 18.45
N ASN A 100 -1.97 5.55 18.46
CA ASN A 100 -1.53 6.90 18.78
C ASN A 100 -2.13 7.95 17.85
N LEU A 101 -2.13 7.67 16.54
CA LEU A 101 -2.68 8.60 15.56
C LEU A 101 -4.20 8.72 15.66
N CYS A 102 -4.93 7.66 16.01
CA CYS A 102 -6.36 7.70 16.29
C CYS A 102 -6.69 8.57 17.51
N LYS A 103 -5.89 8.50 18.58
CA LYS A 103 -6.03 9.40 19.75
C LYS A 103 -5.88 10.86 19.33
N VAL A 104 -4.85 11.18 18.57
CA VAL A 104 -4.64 12.53 18.02
C VAL A 104 -5.83 12.95 17.16
N ALA A 105 -6.29 12.09 16.24
CA ALA A 105 -7.40 12.39 15.35
C ALA A 105 -8.70 12.69 16.10
N LYS A 106 -9.00 11.95 17.17
CA LYS A 106 -10.13 12.18 18.08
C LYS A 106 -10.02 13.52 18.77
N GLU A 107 -8.86 13.83 19.37
CA GLU A 107 -8.60 15.05 20.13
C GLU A 107 -8.77 16.31 19.27
N ILE A 108 -8.20 16.34 18.05
CA ILE A 108 -8.29 17.50 17.14
C ILE A 108 -9.54 17.47 16.24
N LYS A 109 -10.47 16.53 16.46
CA LYS A 109 -11.75 16.38 15.74
C LYS A 109 -11.56 16.34 14.21
N VAL A 110 -10.70 15.41 13.74
CA VAL A 110 -10.46 15.20 12.31
C VAL A 110 -11.77 14.89 11.58
N LYS A 111 -12.01 15.50 10.43
CA LYS A 111 -13.24 15.26 9.65
C LYS A 111 -13.27 13.87 9.01
N HIS A 112 -12.13 13.41 8.48
CA HIS A 112 -12.05 12.11 7.81
C HIS A 112 -10.69 11.44 8.09
N PHE A 113 -10.74 10.22 8.61
CA PHE A 113 -9.58 9.36 8.83
C PHE A 113 -9.61 8.21 7.83
N ILE A 114 -8.62 8.15 6.95
CA ILE A 114 -8.48 7.11 5.92
C ILE A 114 -7.30 6.22 6.30
N TYR A 115 -7.57 4.94 6.52
CA TYR A 115 -6.57 3.95 6.90
C TYR A 115 -6.31 2.95 5.76
N THR A 116 -5.04 2.77 5.40
CA THR A 116 -4.64 1.72 4.47
C THR A 116 -4.30 0.44 5.24
N SER A 117 -5.26 -0.46 5.33
CA SER A 117 -5.11 -1.82 5.82
C SER A 117 -4.62 -2.75 4.70
N SER A 118 -4.76 -4.04 4.85
CA SER A 118 -4.32 -5.07 3.91
C SER A 118 -5.31 -6.20 3.80
N VAL A 119 -5.40 -6.84 2.65
CA VAL A 119 -6.16 -8.09 2.48
C VAL A 119 -5.56 -9.27 3.27
N ALA A 120 -4.36 -9.12 3.81
CA ALA A 120 -3.75 -10.10 4.71
C ALA A 120 -4.53 -10.31 6.01
N VAL A 121 -5.43 -9.39 6.37
CA VAL A 121 -6.32 -9.53 7.54
C VAL A 121 -7.30 -10.70 7.38
N TYR A 122 -7.61 -11.10 6.16
CA TYR A 122 -8.51 -12.24 5.92
C TYR A 122 -7.85 -13.60 6.20
N GLY A 123 -6.52 -13.69 6.11
CA GLY A 123 -5.82 -14.97 6.13
C GLY A 123 -6.00 -15.77 4.84
N SER A 124 -5.81 -17.07 4.92
CA SER A 124 -5.95 -17.99 3.78
C SER A 124 -7.39 -18.45 3.62
N TYR A 125 -7.95 -18.21 2.44
CA TYR A 125 -9.26 -18.72 2.03
C TYR A 125 -9.10 -19.60 0.79
N ALA A 126 -9.54 -20.84 0.85
CA ALA A 126 -9.55 -21.74 -0.30
C ALA A 126 -10.76 -21.47 -1.21
N GLN A 127 -10.52 -21.39 -2.52
CA GLN A 127 -11.51 -21.44 -3.62
C GLN A 127 -12.63 -20.37 -3.63
N LYS A 128 -12.61 -19.37 -2.75
CA LYS A 128 -13.66 -18.35 -2.64
C LYS A 128 -13.14 -16.96 -3.00
N THR A 129 -13.99 -16.15 -3.64
CA THR A 129 -13.73 -14.70 -3.78
C THR A 129 -14.15 -13.98 -2.51
N ILE A 130 -13.20 -13.35 -1.85
CA ILE A 130 -13.33 -12.72 -0.53
C ILE A 130 -13.97 -11.34 -0.68
N ASN A 131 -14.94 -11.02 0.14
CA ASN A 131 -15.59 -9.71 0.27
C ASN A 131 -15.43 -9.16 1.69
N GLU A 132 -15.85 -7.91 1.92
CA GLU A 132 -15.61 -7.20 3.19
C GLU A 132 -16.40 -7.75 4.39
N LYS A 133 -17.43 -8.59 4.15
CA LYS A 133 -18.24 -9.24 5.18
C LYS A 133 -17.69 -10.61 5.59
N ASP A 134 -16.71 -11.13 4.86
CA ASP A 134 -16.13 -12.43 5.18
C ASP A 134 -15.33 -12.36 6.48
N LYS A 135 -15.26 -13.51 7.17
CA LYS A 135 -14.57 -13.63 8.46
C LYS A 135 -13.13 -13.13 8.37
N ILE A 136 -12.72 -12.37 9.35
CA ILE A 136 -11.33 -11.96 9.54
C ILE A 136 -10.63 -13.06 10.34
N SER A 137 -9.56 -13.61 9.77
CA SER A 137 -8.78 -14.69 10.39
C SER A 137 -7.33 -14.63 9.92
N PRO A 138 -6.57 -13.59 10.33
CA PRO A 138 -5.21 -13.39 9.86
C PRO A 138 -4.32 -14.56 10.28
N ASP A 139 -3.58 -15.10 9.33
CA ASP A 139 -2.66 -16.24 9.45
C ASP A 139 -1.17 -15.82 9.41
N SER A 140 -0.93 -14.52 9.52
CA SER A 140 0.41 -13.94 9.54
C SER A 140 0.53 -12.82 10.57
N ILE A 141 1.74 -12.62 11.12
CA ILE A 141 2.04 -11.54 12.06
C ILE A 141 1.65 -10.18 11.45
N TYR A 142 1.98 -9.95 10.19
CA TYR A 142 1.59 -8.76 9.44
C TYR A 142 0.06 -8.58 9.35
N GLY A 143 -0.67 -9.65 9.06
CA GLY A 143 -2.14 -9.63 9.02
C GLY A 143 -2.74 -9.25 10.38
N VAL A 144 -2.22 -9.85 11.47
CA VAL A 144 -2.62 -9.52 12.85
C VAL A 144 -2.37 -8.06 13.18
N SER A 145 -1.18 -7.55 12.90
CA SER A 145 -0.81 -6.16 13.21
C SER A 145 -1.61 -5.14 12.39
N LYS A 146 -1.95 -5.44 11.13
CA LYS A 146 -2.84 -4.60 10.32
C LYS A 146 -4.28 -4.62 10.83
N TYR A 147 -4.76 -5.79 11.25
CA TYR A 147 -6.11 -5.91 11.81
C TYR A 147 -6.24 -5.21 13.17
N SER A 148 -5.22 -5.26 14.03
CA SER A 148 -5.22 -4.47 15.28
C SER A 148 -5.37 -2.96 15.00
N GLY A 149 -4.77 -2.46 13.92
CA GLY A 149 -4.97 -1.09 13.45
C GLY A 149 -6.42 -0.80 13.04
N GLU A 150 -7.10 -1.72 12.33
CA GLU A 150 -8.53 -1.59 12.00
C GLU A 150 -9.39 -1.50 13.27
N MET A 151 -9.10 -2.35 14.26
CA MET A 151 -9.81 -2.36 15.56
C MET A 151 -9.62 -1.03 16.30
N PHE A 152 -8.41 -0.45 16.33
CA PHE A 152 -8.19 0.85 16.95
C PHE A 152 -8.92 1.99 16.22
N VAL A 153 -8.95 1.99 14.90
CA VAL A 153 -9.76 2.95 14.13
C VAL A 153 -11.22 2.85 14.49
N ASP A 154 -11.77 1.64 14.57
CA ASP A 154 -13.17 1.40 14.95
C ASP A 154 -13.45 1.83 16.39
N GLN A 155 -12.70 1.32 17.37
CA GLN A 155 -13.00 1.56 18.79
C GLN A 155 -12.78 3.02 19.22
N ILE A 156 -11.83 3.74 18.62
CA ILE A 156 -11.51 5.11 19.03
C ILE A 156 -12.32 6.14 18.25
N LEU A 157 -12.55 5.94 16.95
CA LEU A 157 -13.13 6.95 16.08
C LEU A 157 -14.58 6.71 15.69
N ASN A 158 -15.08 5.48 15.72
CA ASN A 158 -16.42 5.14 15.24
C ASN A 158 -17.54 5.85 16.02
N LYS A 159 -17.35 6.06 17.33
CA LYS A 159 -18.28 6.78 18.21
C LYS A 159 -18.09 8.30 18.21
N THR A 160 -17.26 8.84 17.32
CA THR A 160 -17.00 10.27 17.17
C THR A 160 -17.65 10.82 15.90
N PRO A 161 -17.70 12.15 15.66
CA PRO A 161 -18.11 12.73 14.39
C PRO A 161 -17.15 12.45 13.23
N THR A 162 -15.95 11.93 13.49
CA THR A 162 -14.96 11.61 12.46
C THR A 162 -15.49 10.54 11.51
N LYS A 163 -15.50 10.84 10.21
CA LYS A 163 -15.73 9.82 9.17
C LYS A 163 -14.51 8.91 9.11
N THR A 164 -14.70 7.60 9.02
CA THR A 164 -13.61 6.65 8.83
C THR A 164 -13.79 5.87 7.54
N THR A 165 -12.68 5.63 6.84
CA THR A 165 -12.65 4.72 5.68
C THR A 165 -11.41 3.84 5.78
N ILE A 166 -11.62 2.55 5.83
CA ILE A 166 -10.56 1.54 5.88
C ILE A 166 -10.46 0.89 4.51
N TYR A 167 -9.31 0.99 3.87
CA TYR A 167 -9.04 0.28 2.62
C TYR A 167 -8.16 -0.93 2.88
N ARG A 168 -8.70 -2.14 2.67
CA ARG A 168 -7.91 -3.38 2.62
C ARG A 168 -7.28 -3.49 1.24
N LEU A 169 -5.99 -3.14 1.17
CA LEU A 169 -5.27 -3.10 -0.10
C LEU A 169 -4.90 -4.51 -0.57
N SER A 170 -5.15 -4.80 -1.85
CA SER A 170 -4.58 -5.96 -2.55
C SER A 170 -3.10 -5.73 -2.87
N ASN A 171 -2.48 -6.59 -3.70
CA ASN A 171 -1.08 -6.40 -4.09
C ASN A 171 -0.95 -5.21 -5.05
N ILE A 172 -0.49 -4.07 -4.54
CA ILE A 172 -0.24 -2.86 -5.32
C ILE A 172 1.16 -2.93 -5.94
N TYR A 173 1.27 -2.59 -7.23
CA TYR A 173 2.54 -2.54 -7.95
C TYR A 173 2.61 -1.34 -8.87
N GLY A 174 3.83 -0.92 -9.22
CA GLY A 174 4.04 0.12 -10.21
C GLY A 174 5.37 0.88 -10.07
N PRO A 175 5.60 1.88 -10.92
CA PRO A 175 6.80 2.71 -10.87
C PRO A 175 7.03 3.32 -9.48
N GLY A 176 8.28 3.34 -9.03
CA GLY A 176 8.65 3.89 -7.72
C GLY A 176 8.89 2.86 -6.62
N GLU A 177 8.67 1.58 -6.88
CA GLU A 177 9.02 0.52 -5.92
C GLU A 177 10.54 0.35 -5.81
N ASN A 178 11.02 -0.01 -4.60
CA ASN A 178 12.43 -0.33 -4.40
C ASN A 178 12.78 -1.73 -4.92
N LEU A 179 13.35 -1.81 -6.14
CA LEU A 179 13.72 -3.07 -6.81
C LEU A 179 14.78 -3.89 -6.04
N ASN A 180 15.51 -3.31 -5.11
CA ASN A 180 16.48 -4.02 -4.28
C ASN A 180 15.85 -4.69 -3.06
N TYR A 181 14.64 -4.28 -2.67
CA TYR A 181 13.95 -4.85 -1.53
C TYR A 181 13.08 -6.05 -1.94
N MET A 182 13.60 -7.28 -1.75
CA MET A 182 13.04 -8.52 -2.28
C MET A 182 12.03 -9.23 -1.33
N LYS A 183 11.64 -8.61 -0.20
CA LYS A 183 10.78 -9.25 0.82
C LYS A 183 9.27 -9.02 0.63
N LYS A 184 8.84 -8.24 -0.35
CA LYS A 184 7.41 -7.98 -0.64
C LYS A 184 7.15 -7.63 -2.10
N GLY A 185 5.89 -7.84 -2.55
CA GLY A 185 5.42 -7.42 -3.87
C GLY A 185 5.84 -8.37 -5.00
N MET A 186 4.95 -9.31 -5.38
CA MET A 186 5.30 -10.34 -6.37
C MET A 186 5.71 -9.76 -7.71
N VAL A 187 4.95 -8.79 -8.26
CA VAL A 187 5.29 -8.16 -9.54
C VAL A 187 6.69 -7.56 -9.47
N LYS A 188 6.97 -6.81 -8.39
CA LYS A 188 8.29 -6.19 -8.18
C LYS A 188 9.40 -7.23 -8.06
N ILE A 189 9.19 -8.28 -7.25
CA ILE A 189 10.21 -9.34 -7.04
C ILE A 189 10.59 -9.99 -8.37
N TYR A 190 9.62 -10.41 -9.16
CA TYR A 190 9.88 -11.07 -10.44
C TYR A 190 10.49 -10.13 -11.47
N SER A 191 9.99 -8.89 -11.55
CA SER A 191 10.59 -7.84 -12.41
C SER A 191 12.01 -7.47 -11.98
N SER A 192 12.31 -7.51 -10.67
CA SER A 192 13.66 -7.23 -10.16
C SER A 192 14.67 -8.30 -10.56
N TYR A 193 14.26 -9.58 -10.63
CA TYR A 193 15.13 -10.63 -11.16
C TYR A 193 15.50 -10.38 -12.63
N ILE A 194 14.51 -9.99 -13.45
CA ILE A 194 14.75 -9.65 -14.86
C ILE A 194 15.67 -8.43 -14.97
N TRP A 195 15.39 -7.37 -14.23
CA TRP A 195 16.24 -6.17 -14.18
C TRP A 195 17.69 -6.50 -13.79
N LYS A 196 17.89 -7.41 -12.81
CA LYS A 196 19.20 -7.86 -12.36
C LYS A 196 19.84 -8.90 -13.29
N LYS A 197 19.17 -9.29 -14.39
CA LYS A 197 19.61 -10.38 -15.30
C LYS A 197 19.87 -11.70 -14.57
N LYS A 198 19.05 -12.02 -13.55
CA LYS A 198 19.18 -13.25 -12.74
C LYS A 198 17.95 -14.14 -12.91
N PRO A 199 18.08 -15.48 -12.82
CA PRO A 199 16.94 -16.39 -12.86
C PRO A 199 15.83 -15.97 -11.89
N ILE A 200 14.57 -16.10 -12.31
CA ILE A 200 13.42 -15.80 -11.44
C ILE A 200 13.32 -16.89 -10.37
N ILE A 201 13.42 -16.52 -9.11
CA ILE A 201 13.21 -17.43 -7.98
C ILE A 201 11.78 -17.29 -7.49
N VAL A 202 11.01 -18.37 -7.57
CA VAL A 202 9.66 -18.48 -7.00
C VAL A 202 9.75 -19.20 -5.68
N LYS A 203 9.50 -18.49 -4.58
CA LYS A 203 9.37 -19.09 -3.25
C LYS A 203 7.95 -19.66 -3.11
N GLY A 204 7.80 -20.96 -2.91
CA GLY A 204 6.51 -21.67 -2.82
C GLY A 204 5.86 -21.95 -4.19
N SER A 205 4.61 -22.39 -4.17
CA SER A 205 3.92 -22.90 -5.36
C SER A 205 3.62 -21.84 -6.43
N LYS A 206 3.84 -22.15 -7.68
CA LYS A 206 3.39 -21.35 -8.84
C LYS A 206 1.87 -21.31 -9.01
N LYS A 207 1.12 -22.17 -8.29
CA LYS A 207 -0.35 -22.19 -8.29
C LYS A 207 -0.96 -21.15 -7.35
N ARG A 208 -0.18 -20.52 -6.48
CA ARG A 208 -0.68 -19.46 -5.57
C ARG A 208 -1.33 -18.32 -6.34
N VAL A 209 -2.44 -17.82 -5.83
CA VAL A 209 -3.27 -16.81 -6.50
C VAL A 209 -3.23 -15.47 -5.76
N ARG A 210 -3.07 -14.39 -6.50
CA ARG A 210 -3.09 -13.02 -5.95
C ARG A 210 -3.90 -12.08 -6.83
N THR A 211 -4.63 -11.19 -6.18
CA THR A 211 -5.23 -10.03 -6.84
C THR A 211 -4.22 -8.91 -6.95
N ILE A 212 -4.04 -8.39 -8.18
CA ILE A 212 -3.01 -7.41 -8.51
C ILE A 212 -3.67 -6.09 -8.92
N THR A 213 -3.20 -4.96 -8.37
CA THR A 213 -3.74 -3.62 -8.66
C THR A 213 -2.61 -2.65 -9.00
N PHE A 214 -2.76 -1.87 -10.07
CA PHE A 214 -1.78 -0.90 -10.49
C PHE A 214 -1.80 0.34 -9.59
N ILE A 215 -0.65 0.96 -9.36
CA ILE A 215 -0.49 2.07 -8.41
C ILE A 215 -1.39 3.27 -8.75
N ASP A 216 -1.50 3.66 -10.03
CA ASP A 216 -2.30 4.82 -10.43
C ASP A 216 -3.78 4.61 -10.04
N ASP A 217 -4.31 3.39 -10.20
CA ASP A 217 -5.69 3.08 -9.83
C ASP A 217 -5.89 3.21 -8.30
N CYS A 218 -4.93 2.72 -7.52
CA CYS A 218 -4.95 2.86 -6.06
C CYS A 218 -4.94 4.34 -5.65
N ILE A 219 -4.06 5.15 -6.23
CA ILE A 219 -3.92 6.57 -5.90
C ILE A 219 -5.15 7.38 -6.30
N ASN A 220 -5.73 7.09 -7.45
CA ASN A 220 -6.97 7.75 -7.89
C ASN A 220 -8.09 7.48 -6.87
N ILE A 221 -8.30 6.22 -6.46
CA ILE A 221 -9.31 5.86 -5.46
C ILE A 221 -9.04 6.58 -4.13
N LEU A 222 -7.81 6.51 -3.61
CA LEU A 222 -7.46 7.18 -2.36
C LEU A 222 -7.68 8.70 -2.45
N SER A 223 -7.23 9.34 -3.50
CA SER A 223 -7.37 10.80 -3.64
C SER A 223 -8.84 11.24 -3.86
N ASP A 224 -9.65 10.42 -4.52
CA ASP A 224 -11.07 10.72 -4.77
C ASP A 224 -11.95 10.46 -3.54
N THR A 225 -11.44 9.72 -2.55
CA THR A 225 -12.09 9.48 -1.26
C THR A 225 -12.51 10.77 -0.56
N ILE A 226 -11.73 11.84 -0.71
CA ILE A 226 -11.95 13.13 -0.04
C ILE A 226 -13.32 13.70 -0.34
N ASN A 227 -13.74 13.67 -1.59
CA ASN A 227 -14.97 14.29 -2.10
C ASN A 227 -16.04 13.25 -2.45
N ASN A 228 -15.84 11.98 -2.10
CA ASN A 228 -16.78 10.93 -2.44
C ASN A 228 -17.98 10.93 -1.49
N GLN A 229 -19.10 11.46 -1.98
CA GLN A 229 -20.37 11.52 -1.25
C GLN A 229 -21.06 10.16 -1.07
N TYR A 230 -20.67 9.14 -1.86
CA TYR A 230 -21.28 7.80 -1.78
C TYR A 230 -20.63 6.92 -0.68
N LEU A 231 -19.54 7.36 -0.06
CA LEU A 231 -18.93 6.67 1.07
C LEU A 231 -19.77 6.89 2.33
N LYS A 232 -20.04 5.81 3.05
CA LYS A 232 -20.70 5.86 4.36
C LYS A 232 -19.78 6.48 5.42
N LYS A 233 -20.35 6.81 6.59
CA LYS A 233 -19.60 7.39 7.70
C LYS A 233 -18.45 6.47 8.15
N ASN A 234 -18.71 5.20 8.35
CA ASN A 234 -17.72 4.19 8.75
C ASN A 234 -17.76 3.09 7.70
N GLU A 235 -16.75 3.02 6.88
CA GLU A 235 -16.76 2.10 5.75
C GLU A 235 -15.44 1.34 5.61
N ILE A 236 -15.55 0.03 5.36
CA ILE A 236 -14.44 -0.86 5.03
C ILE A 236 -14.62 -1.28 3.58
N LEU A 237 -13.58 -1.12 2.75
CA LEU A 237 -13.60 -1.45 1.33
C LEU A 237 -12.33 -2.21 0.93
N ASN A 238 -12.52 -3.27 0.14
CA ASN A 238 -11.42 -3.91 -0.55
C ASN A 238 -10.95 -3.03 -1.72
N LEU A 239 -9.76 -2.44 -1.61
CA LEU A 239 -9.13 -1.72 -2.71
C LEU A 239 -8.39 -2.72 -3.60
N SER A 240 -9.07 -3.16 -4.62
CA SER A 240 -8.69 -4.28 -5.47
C SER A 240 -9.18 -4.05 -6.91
N SER A 241 -8.37 -4.46 -7.89
CA SER A 241 -8.81 -4.49 -9.30
C SER A 241 -9.91 -5.53 -9.55
N GLY A 242 -10.04 -6.52 -8.67
CA GLY A 242 -10.89 -7.70 -8.87
C GLY A 242 -10.30 -8.70 -9.88
N LYS A 243 -9.12 -8.44 -10.44
CA LYS A 243 -8.41 -9.35 -11.34
C LYS A 243 -7.30 -10.07 -10.58
N TYR A 244 -7.33 -11.38 -10.63
CA TYR A 244 -6.37 -12.24 -9.95
C TYR A 244 -5.60 -13.09 -10.97
N PHE A 245 -4.40 -13.49 -10.57
CA PHE A 245 -3.48 -14.29 -11.37
C PHE A 245 -2.83 -15.34 -10.48
N THR A 246 -2.62 -16.52 -11.00
CA THR A 246 -1.64 -17.44 -10.43
C THR A 246 -0.23 -16.85 -10.60
N VAL A 247 0.71 -17.29 -9.77
CA VAL A 247 2.12 -16.89 -9.91
C VAL A 247 2.64 -17.25 -11.29
N LYS A 248 2.23 -18.43 -11.85
CA LYS A 248 2.59 -18.87 -13.20
C LYS A 248 2.11 -17.89 -14.27
N GLU A 249 0.82 -17.51 -14.21
CA GLU A 249 0.23 -16.55 -15.16
C GLU A 249 0.86 -15.17 -15.04
N LEU A 250 1.10 -14.69 -13.80
CA LEU A 250 1.71 -13.40 -13.57
C LEU A 250 3.13 -13.33 -14.16
N ILE A 251 3.95 -14.36 -13.96
CA ILE A 251 5.29 -14.43 -14.55
C ILE A 251 5.19 -14.47 -16.09
N LYS A 252 4.24 -15.23 -16.65
CA LYS A 252 4.00 -15.25 -18.09
C LYS A 252 3.71 -13.85 -18.64
N GLU A 253 2.79 -13.10 -18.02
CA GLU A 253 2.47 -11.73 -18.43
C GLU A 253 3.68 -10.78 -18.32
N ILE A 254 4.48 -10.90 -17.25
CA ILE A 254 5.73 -10.14 -17.05
C ILE A 254 6.72 -10.42 -18.19
N LEU A 255 6.94 -11.69 -18.53
CA LEU A 255 7.89 -12.10 -19.56
C LEU A 255 7.43 -11.67 -20.97
N LEU A 256 6.12 -11.76 -21.26
CA LEU A 256 5.55 -11.30 -22.52
C LEU A 256 5.76 -9.79 -22.73
N VAL A 257 5.48 -8.97 -21.70
CA VAL A 257 5.67 -7.52 -21.79
C VAL A 257 7.14 -7.14 -21.90
N ASN A 258 8.02 -7.91 -21.27
CA ASN A 258 9.49 -7.69 -21.36
C ASN A 258 10.12 -8.31 -22.61
N LYS A 259 9.34 -8.92 -23.52
CA LYS A 259 9.79 -9.58 -24.76
C LYS A 259 10.88 -10.64 -24.52
N ASN A 260 10.83 -11.35 -23.42
CA ASN A 260 11.78 -12.42 -23.08
C ASN A 260 11.05 -13.68 -22.58
N PRO A 261 10.44 -14.49 -23.50
CA PRO A 261 9.61 -15.62 -23.11
C PRO A 261 10.41 -16.78 -22.50
N SER A 262 11.69 -16.91 -22.84
CA SER A 262 12.56 -18.02 -22.41
C SER A 262 13.46 -17.63 -21.25
N TYR A 263 12.83 -17.36 -20.08
CA TYR A 263 13.56 -16.98 -18.88
C TYR A 263 13.63 -18.13 -17.87
N LYS A 264 14.80 -18.35 -17.29
CA LYS A 264 15.02 -19.44 -16.29
C LYS A 264 14.22 -19.15 -15.02
N ILE A 265 13.38 -20.11 -14.61
CA ILE A 265 12.56 -20.03 -13.37
C ILE A 265 12.98 -21.16 -12.45
N ILE A 266 13.26 -20.84 -11.17
CA ILE A 266 13.69 -21.77 -10.14
C ILE A 266 12.65 -21.73 -9.01
N GLU A 267 12.08 -22.87 -8.66
CA GLU A 267 11.19 -22.99 -7.50
C GLU A 267 11.98 -23.29 -6.22
N LYS A 268 11.63 -22.64 -5.11
CA LYS A 268 12.19 -22.89 -3.78
C LYS A 268 11.06 -23.07 -2.77
N LYS A 269 11.38 -23.57 -1.58
CA LYS A 269 10.43 -23.68 -0.44
C LYS A 269 9.74 -22.33 -0.19
N GLY A 270 8.47 -22.39 0.20
CA GLY A 270 7.66 -21.20 0.51
C GLY A 270 8.13 -20.47 1.76
N THR A 271 7.60 -19.25 1.94
CA THR A 271 7.80 -18.43 3.14
C THR A 271 6.64 -18.62 4.11
N LEU A 272 6.90 -18.49 5.42
CA LEU A 272 5.88 -18.51 6.46
C LEU A 272 4.85 -17.38 6.23
N GLY A 273 3.58 -17.66 6.51
CA GLY A 273 2.51 -16.66 6.42
C GLY A 273 2.15 -16.22 4.99
N ASP A 274 2.61 -16.95 3.96
CA ASP A 274 2.23 -16.64 2.58
C ASP A 274 0.98 -17.44 2.19
N SER A 275 -0.18 -16.80 2.27
CA SER A 275 -1.49 -17.39 1.93
C SER A 275 -1.49 -18.03 0.54
N PHE A 276 -2.17 -19.17 0.38
CA PHE A 276 -2.18 -19.88 -0.91
C PHE A 276 -3.06 -19.16 -1.93
N GLU A 277 -4.24 -18.69 -1.54
CA GLU A 277 -5.20 -18.08 -2.45
C GLU A 277 -5.83 -16.82 -1.87
N LEU A 278 -5.72 -15.70 -2.58
CA LEU A 278 -6.32 -14.42 -2.24
C LEU A 278 -6.98 -13.79 -3.48
N LYS A 279 -8.21 -14.24 -3.74
CA LYS A 279 -9.12 -13.65 -4.74
C LYS A 279 -9.97 -12.60 -4.06
N ILE A 280 -9.79 -11.32 -4.37
CA ILE A 280 -10.41 -10.21 -3.66
C ILE A 280 -11.47 -9.54 -4.53
N SER A 281 -12.71 -9.51 -4.03
CA SER A 281 -13.83 -8.80 -4.65
C SER A 281 -13.67 -7.28 -4.56
N ASN A 282 -14.08 -6.58 -5.62
CA ASN A 282 -14.17 -5.12 -5.63
C ASN A 282 -15.61 -4.61 -5.85
N LYS A 283 -16.60 -5.47 -5.63
CA LYS A 283 -18.02 -5.13 -5.87
C LYS A 283 -18.48 -3.92 -5.05
N ASN A 284 -18.13 -3.87 -3.76
CA ASN A 284 -18.49 -2.76 -2.89
C ASN A 284 -17.74 -1.48 -3.27
N LEU A 285 -16.46 -1.58 -3.59
CA LEU A 285 -15.67 -0.44 -4.09
C LEU A 285 -16.30 0.18 -5.33
N LYS A 286 -16.71 -0.63 -6.33
CA LYS A 286 -17.39 -0.15 -7.55
C LYS A 286 -18.73 0.52 -7.28
N LYS A 287 -19.47 0.08 -6.25
CA LYS A 287 -20.70 0.77 -5.82
C LYS A 287 -20.43 2.18 -5.29
N ARG A 288 -19.26 2.41 -4.68
CA ARG A 288 -18.87 3.73 -4.14
C ARG A 288 -18.19 4.62 -5.17
N PHE A 289 -17.51 4.02 -6.13
CA PHE A 289 -16.76 4.71 -7.20
C PHE A 289 -17.34 4.31 -8.56
N ARG A 290 -18.50 4.87 -8.92
CA ARG A 290 -19.34 4.43 -10.06
C ARG A 290 -18.65 4.44 -11.44
N LYS A 291 -17.65 5.32 -11.64
CA LYS A 291 -16.89 5.43 -12.91
C LYS A 291 -15.54 4.72 -12.88
N LEU A 292 -15.32 3.84 -11.88
CA LEU A 292 -14.03 3.19 -11.65
C LEU A 292 -13.69 2.21 -12.77
N LYS A 293 -12.58 2.48 -13.44
CA LYS A 293 -11.94 1.58 -14.39
C LYS A 293 -10.55 1.23 -13.86
N PHE A 294 -10.18 -0.04 -13.99
CA PHE A 294 -8.85 -0.51 -13.58
C PHE A 294 -7.95 -0.72 -14.79
N THR A 295 -6.71 -0.36 -14.62
CA THR A 295 -5.65 -0.53 -15.62
C THR A 295 -5.45 -2.03 -15.91
N PRO A 296 -5.58 -2.49 -17.18
CA PRO A 296 -5.25 -3.87 -17.56
C PRO A 296 -3.81 -4.22 -17.21
N ILE A 297 -3.57 -5.47 -16.80
CA ILE A 297 -2.25 -5.90 -16.29
C ILE A 297 -1.12 -5.59 -17.28
N ARG A 298 -1.30 -5.87 -18.58
CA ARG A 298 -0.29 -5.61 -19.61
C ARG A 298 0.04 -4.13 -19.78
N ILE A 299 -0.97 -3.25 -19.67
CA ILE A 299 -0.76 -1.79 -19.72
C ILE A 299 0.02 -1.32 -18.50
N GLY A 300 -0.35 -1.77 -17.29
CA GLY A 300 0.38 -1.45 -16.07
C GLY A 300 1.82 -1.98 -16.08
N LEU A 301 2.02 -3.23 -16.53
CA LEU A 301 3.35 -3.81 -16.67
C LEU A 301 4.20 -3.07 -17.71
N LYS A 302 3.62 -2.65 -18.84
CA LYS A 302 4.34 -1.84 -19.85
C LYS A 302 4.87 -0.56 -19.24
N LYS A 303 4.03 0.23 -18.55
CA LYS A 303 4.46 1.44 -17.82
C LYS A 303 5.53 1.13 -16.78
N TYR A 304 5.39 -0.03 -16.10
CA TYR A 304 6.35 -0.44 -15.07
C TYR A 304 7.73 -0.75 -15.67
N PHE A 305 7.78 -1.50 -16.78
CA PHE A 305 9.06 -1.79 -17.46
C PHE A 305 9.64 -0.58 -18.18
N GLU A 306 8.83 0.32 -18.73
CA GLU A 306 9.31 1.61 -19.25
C GLU A 306 10.05 2.43 -18.16
N TRP A 307 9.60 2.34 -16.91
CA TRP A 307 10.29 2.94 -15.77
C TRP A 307 11.54 2.13 -15.37
N ILE A 308 11.43 0.80 -15.23
CA ILE A 308 12.55 -0.08 -14.83
C ILE A 308 13.72 0.07 -15.81
N ASN A 309 13.46 0.06 -17.10
CA ASN A 309 14.49 0.12 -18.16
C ASN A 309 15.27 1.43 -18.18
N LYS A 310 14.76 2.48 -17.53
CA LYS A 310 15.49 3.74 -17.33
C LYS A 310 16.49 3.68 -16.16
N ILE A 311 16.50 2.59 -15.38
CA ILE A 311 17.32 2.44 -14.17
C ILE A 311 18.53 1.58 -14.49
N PRO A 312 19.75 2.14 -14.58
CA PRO A 312 20.97 1.36 -14.71
C PRO A 312 21.24 0.52 -13.48
N LEU A 313 21.73 -0.71 -13.67
CA LEU A 313 22.04 -1.66 -12.58
C LEU A 313 23.06 -1.09 -11.57
N SER A 314 23.97 -0.24 -12.03
CA SER A 314 25.04 0.35 -11.22
C SER A 314 24.66 1.60 -10.42
N LYS A 315 23.43 2.14 -10.61
CA LYS A 315 23.05 3.42 -10.01
C LYS A 315 22.00 3.25 -8.89
N LYS A 316 22.04 4.17 -7.92
CA LYS A 316 21.06 4.23 -6.84
C LYS A 316 19.67 4.52 -7.41
N LEU A 317 18.72 3.63 -7.14
CA LEU A 317 17.30 3.70 -7.57
C LEU A 317 16.62 5.06 -7.31
N GLU A 318 17.09 5.77 -6.31
CA GLU A 318 16.59 7.08 -5.90
C GLU A 318 16.65 8.14 -7.00
N LYS A 319 17.60 8.04 -7.94
CA LYS A 319 17.72 8.99 -9.07
C LYS A 319 16.61 8.80 -10.12
N TYR A 320 15.93 7.66 -10.12
CA TYR A 320 14.97 7.26 -11.14
C TYR A 320 13.54 7.16 -10.61
N HIS A 321 13.28 7.67 -9.40
CA HIS A 321 11.91 7.67 -8.87
C HIS A 321 11.01 8.55 -9.75
N PRO A 322 9.80 8.08 -10.14
CA PRO A 322 8.93 8.79 -11.08
C PRO A 322 8.48 10.17 -10.58
N LEU A 323 8.52 10.40 -9.27
CA LEU A 323 8.08 11.66 -8.65
C LEU A 323 9.17 12.73 -8.57
N LYS A 324 10.40 12.44 -9.01
CA LYS A 324 11.52 13.43 -9.00
C LYS A 324 11.44 14.52 -10.07
N LYS A 325 10.63 14.32 -11.09
CA LYS A 325 10.49 15.26 -12.21
C LYS A 325 9.28 16.18 -12.08
N VAL A 326 8.79 16.37 -10.87
CA VAL A 326 7.66 17.27 -10.62
C VAL A 326 8.09 18.45 -9.77
#